data_4e84014ca385b8e179514408100ad387
#
_entry.id   4e84014ca385b8e179514408100ad387
#
_cell.length_a   1.000
_cell.length_b   1.000
_cell.length_c   1.000
_cell.angle_alpha   90.00
_cell.angle_beta   90.00
_cell.angle_gamma   90.00
#
_symmetry.space_group_name_H-M   'P 1'
#
loop_
_entity.id
_entity.type
_entity.pdbx_description
1 polymer ?
#
loop_
_entity_poly.entity_id
_entity_poly.type
_entity_poly.pdbx_seq_one_letter_code
_entity_poly.pdbx_strand_id
1 'polypeptide(L)'
;MTRIAIDAMGGDHAPFEIVAGAVWAAAEYGVALELVGKQDRIEHCLEVIQQEGFLSDCGKAGRKRRVRVDVKSLDIKVTHASEIIEMGEAPGQAIRKKKNSSIVLTVNSVATGSSDALVAAGSTGAAMASSLFGLGRIPGI
;
A
#
# COMPACT_ATOMS: atom_id res chain seq x y z
N MET A 1 11.96 1.96 -14.26
CA MET A 1 10.96 0.97 -13.80
C MET A 1 9.92 1.74 -13.01
N THR A 2 8.65 1.52 -13.27
CA THR A 2 7.55 2.20 -12.56
C THR A 2 7.51 1.75 -11.11
N ARG A 3 7.52 2.70 -10.16
CA ARG A 3 7.39 2.45 -8.72
C ARG A 3 5.99 2.85 -8.25
N ILE A 4 5.35 1.97 -7.51
CA ILE A 4 4.00 2.17 -6.99
C ILE A 4 4.06 2.23 -5.46
N ALA A 5 3.63 3.36 -4.88
CA ALA A 5 3.47 3.50 -3.44
C ALA A 5 2.14 2.89 -2.99
N ILE A 6 2.16 2.09 -1.93
CA ILE A 6 0.99 1.37 -1.44
C ILE A 6 0.80 1.67 0.05
N ASP A 7 -0.38 2.18 0.41
CA ASP A 7 -0.80 2.26 1.80
C ASP A 7 -1.04 0.85 2.34
N ALA A 8 -0.01 0.27 2.97
CA ALA A 8 -0.05 -1.10 3.46
C ALA A 8 -0.95 -1.27 4.70
N MET A 9 -1.37 -0.18 5.34
CA MET A 9 -2.17 -0.22 6.56
C MET A 9 -3.66 0.05 6.31
N GLY A 10 -4.04 0.35 5.06
CA GLY A 10 -5.42 0.64 4.69
C GLY A 10 -6.19 -0.62 4.28
N GLY A 11 -7.35 -0.87 4.91
CA GLY A 11 -8.24 -1.98 4.60
C GLY A 11 -8.48 -2.92 5.77
N ASP A 12 -9.58 -3.68 5.70
CA ASP A 12 -10.07 -4.53 6.81
C ASP A 12 -9.10 -5.67 7.16
N HIS A 13 -8.33 -6.14 6.20
CA HIS A 13 -7.36 -7.24 6.36
C HIS A 13 -5.90 -6.77 6.21
N ALA A 14 -5.66 -5.47 6.41
CA ALA A 14 -4.31 -4.92 6.39
C ALA A 14 -3.49 -5.37 7.64
N PRO A 15 -2.19 -5.53 7.51
CA PRO A 15 -1.38 -5.32 6.30
C PRO A 15 -1.25 -6.55 5.40
N PHE A 16 -1.57 -7.76 5.85
CA PHE A 16 -1.16 -9.01 5.18
C PHE A 16 -1.72 -9.13 3.76
N GLU A 17 -3.03 -8.95 3.57
CA GLU A 17 -3.67 -9.07 2.24
C GLU A 17 -3.17 -7.99 1.26
N ILE A 18 -2.92 -6.79 1.78
CA ILE A 18 -2.39 -5.68 0.97
C ILE A 18 -0.95 -5.99 0.53
N VAL A 19 -0.10 -6.44 1.46
CA VAL A 19 1.30 -6.79 1.16
C VAL A 19 1.36 -8.00 0.22
N ALA A 20 0.54 -9.03 0.43
CA ALA A 20 0.49 -10.20 -0.43
C ALA A 20 0.06 -9.85 -1.86
N GLY A 21 -0.99 -9.05 -2.01
CA GLY A 21 -1.45 -8.56 -3.31
C GLY A 21 -0.40 -7.71 -4.02
N ALA A 22 0.30 -6.84 -3.29
CA ALA A 22 1.38 -6.02 -3.80
C ALA A 22 2.57 -6.86 -4.30
N VAL A 23 3.03 -7.80 -3.50
CA VAL A 23 4.12 -8.73 -3.85
C VAL A 23 3.76 -9.54 -5.09
N TRP A 24 2.52 -10.02 -5.16
CA TRP A 24 2.06 -10.75 -6.35
C TRP A 24 2.04 -9.85 -7.60
N ALA A 25 1.51 -8.64 -7.50
CA ALA A 25 1.49 -7.70 -8.62
C ALA A 25 2.91 -7.34 -9.09
N ALA A 26 3.87 -7.16 -8.17
CA ALA A 26 5.25 -6.91 -8.52
C ALA A 26 5.88 -8.07 -9.28
N ALA A 27 5.62 -9.30 -8.84
CA ALA A 27 6.11 -10.51 -9.52
C ALA A 27 5.46 -10.72 -10.91
N GLU A 28 4.19 -10.39 -11.05
CA GLU A 28 3.43 -10.58 -12.30
C GLU A 28 3.74 -9.50 -13.34
N TYR A 29 3.84 -8.23 -12.90
CA TYR A 29 3.93 -7.07 -13.80
C TYR A 29 5.31 -6.42 -13.85
N GLY A 30 6.26 -6.87 -13.02
CA GLY A 30 7.62 -6.32 -12.99
C GLY A 30 7.67 -4.85 -12.54
N VAL A 31 6.81 -4.45 -11.60
CA VAL A 31 6.80 -3.10 -11.03
C VAL A 31 7.58 -3.05 -9.72
N ALA A 32 8.23 -1.91 -9.44
CA ALA A 32 8.82 -1.65 -8.14
C ALA A 32 7.76 -1.22 -7.13
N LEU A 33 7.95 -1.56 -5.86
CA LEU A 33 7.00 -1.23 -4.79
C LEU A 33 7.63 -0.29 -3.76
N GLU A 34 6.79 0.59 -3.20
CA GLU A 34 7.03 1.26 -1.94
C GLU A 34 5.89 0.95 -0.99
N LEU A 35 6.12 0.07 -0.01
CA LEU A 35 5.14 -0.30 1.01
C LEU A 35 5.23 0.68 2.18
N VAL A 36 4.16 1.43 2.42
CA VAL A 36 4.12 2.48 3.44
C VAL A 36 3.26 2.06 4.61
N GLY A 37 3.84 2.02 5.81
CA GLY A 37 3.11 1.60 7.01
C GLY A 37 4.01 1.30 8.19
N LYS A 38 3.50 0.54 9.16
CA LYS A 38 4.30 0.08 10.30
C LYS A 38 5.33 -0.93 9.82
N GLN A 39 6.60 -0.53 9.83
CA GLN A 39 7.70 -1.28 9.23
C GLN A 39 7.79 -2.70 9.77
N ASP A 40 7.73 -2.88 11.08
CA ASP A 40 7.77 -4.18 11.76
C ASP A 40 6.69 -5.14 11.25
N ARG A 41 5.47 -4.63 11.05
CA ARG A 41 4.34 -5.42 10.57
C ARG A 41 4.49 -5.77 9.08
N ILE A 42 4.98 -4.85 8.26
CA ILE A 42 5.22 -5.08 6.83
C ILE A 42 6.34 -6.11 6.65
N GLU A 43 7.46 -5.94 7.34
CA GLU A 43 8.60 -6.87 7.28
C GLU A 43 8.20 -8.28 7.71
N HIS A 44 7.41 -8.41 8.79
CA HIS A 44 6.86 -9.71 9.20
C HIS A 44 5.98 -10.34 8.09
N CYS A 45 5.12 -9.56 7.42
CA CYS A 45 4.32 -10.07 6.30
C CYS A 45 5.21 -10.56 5.15
N LEU A 46 6.24 -9.79 4.78
CA LEU A 46 7.18 -10.17 3.72
C LEU A 46 7.93 -11.46 4.07
N GLU A 47 8.35 -11.64 5.32
CA GLU A 47 8.97 -12.88 5.80
C GLU A 47 8.04 -14.09 5.70
N VAL A 48 6.79 -13.94 6.14
CA VAL A 48 5.78 -15.01 6.04
C VAL A 48 5.53 -15.38 4.57
N ILE A 49 5.38 -14.37 3.69
CA ILE A 49 5.17 -14.59 2.27
C ILE A 49 6.37 -15.28 1.62
N GLN A 50 7.59 -14.92 2.01
CA GLN A 50 8.81 -15.57 1.52
C GLN A 50 8.88 -17.05 1.91
N GLN A 51 8.49 -17.37 3.15
CA GLN A 51 8.60 -18.74 3.68
C GLN A 51 7.45 -19.63 3.27
N GLU A 52 6.22 -19.16 3.41
CA GLU A 52 5.00 -19.96 3.27
C GLU A 52 4.22 -19.69 1.99
N GLY A 53 4.43 -18.53 1.37
CA GLY A 53 3.57 -18.01 0.32
C GLY A 53 2.23 -17.51 0.87
N PHE A 54 1.29 -17.25 0.00
CA PHE A 54 -0.06 -16.81 0.36
C PHE A 54 -1.13 -17.50 -0.50
N LEU A 55 -2.39 -17.45 -0.04
CA LEU A 55 -3.52 -18.00 -0.77
C LEU A 55 -4.15 -16.91 -1.64
N SER A 56 -4.28 -17.18 -2.93
CA SER A 56 -4.93 -16.29 -3.89
C SER A 56 -6.22 -16.90 -4.41
N ASP A 57 -7.27 -16.09 -4.48
CA ASP A 57 -8.57 -16.45 -5.05
C ASP A 57 -8.63 -16.29 -6.59
N CYS A 58 -7.54 -15.95 -7.24
CA CYS A 58 -7.46 -15.70 -8.69
C CYS A 58 -7.52 -16.98 -9.53
N GLY A 59 -8.26 -17.97 -9.11
CA GLY A 59 -8.55 -19.16 -9.89
C GLY A 59 -9.93 -19.12 -10.55
N LYS A 60 -10.03 -19.55 -11.81
CA LYS A 60 -11.34 -19.90 -12.39
C LYS A 60 -12.02 -20.92 -11.46
N ALA A 61 -13.25 -20.66 -11.04
CA ALA A 61 -14.06 -21.52 -10.16
C ALA A 61 -13.76 -21.46 -8.65
N GLY A 62 -13.33 -20.32 -8.08
CA GLY A 62 -13.28 -20.14 -6.61
C GLY A 62 -12.28 -21.06 -5.90
N ARG A 63 -11.29 -21.60 -6.59
CA ARG A 63 -10.25 -22.44 -5.97
C ARG A 63 -9.12 -21.56 -5.48
N LYS A 64 -8.89 -21.55 -4.18
CA LYS A 64 -7.70 -20.92 -3.59
C LYS A 64 -6.44 -21.66 -4.06
N ARG A 65 -5.50 -20.92 -4.63
CA ARG A 65 -4.19 -21.44 -5.01
C ARG A 65 -3.13 -20.83 -4.12
N ARG A 66 -2.22 -21.65 -3.62
CA ARG A 66 -1.03 -21.15 -2.93
C ARG A 66 -0.04 -20.59 -3.96
N VAL A 67 0.26 -19.31 -3.82
CA VAL A 67 1.25 -18.60 -4.62
C VAL A 67 2.54 -18.49 -3.80
N ARG A 68 3.67 -18.83 -4.43
CA ARG A 68 5.01 -18.63 -3.88
C ARG A 68 5.75 -17.63 -4.74
N VAL A 69 6.33 -16.63 -4.09
CA VAL A 69 7.09 -15.58 -4.76
C VAL A 69 8.42 -15.44 -4.03
N ASP A 70 9.50 -15.29 -4.79
CA ASP A 70 10.79 -14.92 -4.20
C ASP A 70 10.81 -13.41 -3.95
N VAL A 71 10.42 -13.03 -2.74
CA VAL A 71 10.33 -11.62 -2.31
C VAL A 71 11.67 -10.91 -2.44
N LYS A 72 12.78 -11.63 -2.24
CA LYS A 72 14.13 -11.06 -2.29
C LYS A 72 14.57 -10.67 -3.71
N SER A 73 13.93 -11.21 -4.73
CA SER A 73 14.18 -10.85 -6.13
C SER A 73 13.44 -9.59 -6.58
N LEU A 74 12.50 -9.08 -5.77
CA LEU A 74 11.67 -7.93 -6.09
C LEU A 74 12.28 -6.61 -5.58
N ASP A 75 12.07 -5.52 -6.34
CA ASP A 75 12.42 -4.17 -5.89
C ASP A 75 11.34 -3.64 -4.94
N ILE A 76 11.51 -3.90 -3.64
CA ILE A 76 10.60 -3.48 -2.59
C ILE A 76 11.31 -2.56 -1.62
N LYS A 77 10.79 -1.34 -1.48
CA LYS A 77 11.16 -0.37 -0.45
C LYS A 77 10.09 -0.35 0.63
N VAL A 78 10.48 -0.36 1.90
CA VAL A 78 9.57 -0.16 3.03
C VAL A 78 9.79 1.24 3.61
N THR A 79 8.70 2.00 3.73
CA THR A 79 8.71 3.35 4.33
C THR A 79 7.87 3.32 5.60
N HIS A 80 8.53 3.62 6.74
CA HIS A 80 7.86 3.61 8.04
C HIS A 80 6.84 4.72 8.18
N ALA A 81 5.63 4.36 8.63
CA ALA A 81 4.58 5.28 9.06
C ALA A 81 4.18 4.98 10.50
N SER A 82 4.29 5.96 11.38
CA SER A 82 4.00 5.78 12.80
C SER A 82 2.51 5.80 13.13
N GLU A 83 1.68 6.35 12.24
CA GLU A 83 0.25 6.59 12.44
C GLU A 83 -0.59 5.92 11.37
N ILE A 84 -1.85 5.64 11.71
CA ILE A 84 -2.86 5.07 10.80
C ILE A 84 -4.12 5.92 10.94
N ILE A 85 -4.79 6.19 9.82
CA ILE A 85 -6.13 6.81 9.80
C ILE A 85 -7.16 5.68 9.72
N GLU A 86 -7.98 5.58 10.76
CA GLU A 86 -9.02 4.56 10.87
C GLU A 86 -10.24 4.90 9.98
N MET A 87 -11.02 3.87 9.61
CA MET A 87 -12.19 4.01 8.72
C MET A 87 -13.26 4.98 9.25
N GLY A 88 -13.41 5.12 10.57
CA GLY A 88 -14.40 5.99 11.21
C GLY A 88 -13.94 7.41 11.47
N GLU A 89 -12.70 7.77 11.17
CA GLU A 89 -12.19 9.12 11.44
C GLU A 89 -12.66 10.12 10.37
N ALA A 90 -12.95 11.36 10.80
CA ALA A 90 -13.27 12.45 9.88
C ALA A 90 -12.03 12.78 9.01
N PRO A 91 -12.07 12.54 7.69
CA PRO A 91 -10.86 12.54 6.84
C PRO A 91 -10.07 13.84 6.91
N GLY A 92 -10.73 14.99 6.77
CA GLY A 92 -10.07 16.28 6.75
C GLY A 92 -9.39 16.66 8.08
N GLN A 93 -9.91 16.21 9.21
CA GLN A 93 -9.29 16.41 10.52
C GLN A 93 -8.15 15.42 10.77
N ALA A 94 -8.36 14.16 10.40
CA ALA A 94 -7.38 13.10 10.56
C ALA A 94 -6.08 13.41 9.81
N ILE A 95 -6.15 13.84 8.55
CA ILE A 95 -4.99 14.21 7.73
C ILE A 95 -4.21 15.38 8.31
N ARG A 96 -4.90 16.38 8.87
CA ARG A 96 -4.23 17.54 9.48
C ARG A 96 -3.49 17.18 10.77
N LYS A 97 -4.03 16.23 11.55
CA LYS A 97 -3.47 15.80 12.83
C LYS A 97 -2.40 14.71 12.66
N LYS A 98 -2.66 13.75 11.77
CA LYS A 98 -1.81 12.55 11.57
C LYS A 98 -0.96 12.68 10.30
N LYS A 99 0.00 13.60 10.33
CA LYS A 99 0.88 13.86 9.17
C LYS A 99 1.83 12.71 8.83
N ASN A 100 2.10 11.83 9.81
CA ASN A 100 2.92 10.63 9.64
C ASN A 100 2.07 9.37 9.45
N SER A 101 0.81 9.52 9.01
CA SER A 101 -0.03 8.38 8.68
C SER A 101 0.38 7.74 7.35
N SER A 102 0.13 6.45 7.24
CA SER A 102 0.50 5.66 6.05
C SER A 102 -0.04 6.28 4.77
N ILE A 103 -1.32 6.68 4.74
CA ILE A 103 -1.92 7.28 3.54
C ILE A 103 -1.30 8.64 3.19
N VAL A 104 -1.00 9.50 4.17
CA VAL A 104 -0.36 10.80 3.91
C VAL A 104 1.04 10.62 3.35
N LEU A 105 1.83 9.70 3.92
CA LEU A 105 3.17 9.41 3.43
C LEU A 105 3.15 8.74 2.05
N THR A 106 2.16 7.89 1.76
CA THR A 106 1.95 7.30 0.43
C THR A 106 1.70 8.37 -0.62
N VAL A 107 0.83 9.34 -0.32
CA VAL A 107 0.58 10.49 -1.22
C VAL A 107 1.84 11.35 -1.39
N ASN A 108 2.56 11.61 -0.29
CA ASN A 108 3.80 12.39 -0.33
C ASN A 108 4.88 11.73 -1.19
N SER A 109 4.96 10.40 -1.22
CA SER A 109 5.90 9.68 -2.08
C SER A 109 5.68 10.00 -3.56
N VAL A 110 4.41 10.09 -3.99
CA VAL A 110 4.08 10.50 -5.36
C VAL A 110 4.30 11.99 -5.58
N ALA A 111 3.90 12.84 -4.62
CA ALA A 111 4.08 14.29 -4.72
C ALA A 111 5.55 14.71 -4.86
N THR A 112 6.47 13.96 -4.25
CA THR A 112 7.92 14.20 -4.33
C THR A 112 8.60 13.49 -5.49
N GLY A 113 7.88 12.69 -6.27
CA GLY A 113 8.43 11.91 -7.38
C GLY A 113 9.24 10.68 -6.95
N SER A 114 9.14 10.25 -5.69
CA SER A 114 9.76 9.01 -5.21
C SER A 114 9.04 7.76 -5.76
N SER A 115 7.74 7.90 -6.01
CA SER A 115 6.91 6.89 -6.67
C SER A 115 6.09 7.54 -7.79
N ASP A 116 5.73 6.77 -8.81
CA ASP A 116 5.01 7.24 -10.00
C ASP A 116 3.48 7.22 -9.81
N ALA A 117 2.99 6.35 -8.94
CA ALA A 117 1.57 6.16 -8.65
C ALA A 117 1.35 5.71 -7.22
N LEU A 118 0.10 5.78 -6.74
CA LEU A 118 -0.28 5.25 -5.44
C LEU A 118 -1.50 4.33 -5.51
N VAL A 119 -1.55 3.40 -4.54
CA VAL A 119 -2.72 2.55 -4.28
C VAL A 119 -3.07 2.62 -2.80
N ALA A 120 -4.36 2.83 -2.52
CA ALA A 120 -4.90 2.81 -1.17
C ALA A 120 -6.21 2.03 -1.14
N ALA A 121 -6.29 1.01 -0.29
CA ALA A 121 -7.48 0.16 -0.12
C ALA A 121 -8.22 0.43 1.20
N GLY A 122 -7.87 1.51 1.89
CA GLY A 122 -8.46 1.93 3.17
C GLY A 122 -9.63 2.89 2.99
N SER A 123 -9.72 3.89 3.90
CA SER A 123 -10.75 4.93 3.86
C SER A 123 -10.68 5.75 2.56
N THR A 124 -11.71 5.64 1.72
CA THR A 124 -11.83 6.41 0.46
C THR A 124 -11.78 7.92 0.74
N GLY A 125 -12.42 8.37 1.82
CA GLY A 125 -12.39 9.78 2.21
C GLY A 125 -11.00 10.27 2.58
N ALA A 126 -10.22 9.45 3.32
CA ALA A 126 -8.85 9.79 3.67
C ALA A 126 -7.94 9.79 2.42
N ALA A 127 -8.08 8.80 1.54
CA ALA A 127 -7.32 8.73 0.30
C ALA A 127 -7.60 9.94 -0.61
N MET A 128 -8.88 10.27 -0.82
CA MET A 128 -9.30 11.42 -1.62
C MET A 128 -8.79 12.74 -1.03
N ALA A 129 -8.99 12.96 0.26
CA ALA A 129 -8.58 14.20 0.91
C ALA A 129 -7.05 14.34 0.95
N SER A 130 -6.30 13.25 1.24
CA SER A 130 -4.83 13.29 1.22
C SER A 130 -4.32 13.60 -0.19
N SER A 131 -4.89 12.99 -1.22
CA SER A 131 -4.50 13.23 -2.62
C SER A 131 -4.84 14.67 -3.04
N LEU A 132 -6.00 15.19 -2.66
CA LEU A 132 -6.39 16.57 -2.96
C LEU A 132 -5.42 17.59 -2.35
N PHE A 133 -5.01 17.38 -1.10
CA PHE A 133 -4.08 18.29 -0.42
C PHE A 133 -2.63 18.08 -0.81
N GLY A 134 -2.22 16.85 -1.12
CA GLY A 134 -0.84 16.52 -1.44
C GLY A 134 -0.49 16.69 -2.93
N LEU A 135 -1.37 16.28 -3.84
CA LEU A 135 -1.14 16.32 -5.29
C LEU A 135 -1.84 17.52 -5.96
N GLY A 136 -2.88 18.06 -5.32
CA GLY A 136 -3.69 19.11 -5.92
C GLY A 136 -4.74 18.59 -6.91
N ARG A 137 -5.43 19.52 -7.56
CA ARG A 137 -6.43 19.20 -8.61
C ARG A 137 -5.80 19.24 -9.98
N ILE A 138 -6.30 18.41 -10.88
CA ILE A 138 -5.98 18.52 -12.30
C ILE A 138 -6.66 19.79 -12.82
N PRO A 139 -5.94 20.71 -13.49
CA PRO A 139 -6.55 21.93 -14.04
C PRO A 139 -7.72 21.60 -14.99
N GLY A 140 -8.86 22.22 -14.75
CA GLY A 140 -10.05 22.06 -15.61
C GLY A 140 -11.01 20.91 -15.19
N ILE A 141 -10.71 20.22 -14.07
CA ILE A 141 -11.59 19.19 -13.50
C ILE A 141 -12.07 19.62 -12.13
#